data_0ebda7ebfb9c8a2ba8574fde187acfb4
#
_entry.id   0ebda7ebfb9c8a2ba8574fde187acfb4
#
_cell.length_a   1.000
_cell.length_b   1.000
_cell.length_c   1.000
_cell.angle_alpha   90.00
_cell.angle_beta   90.00
_cell.angle_gamma   90.00
#
_symmetry.space_group_name_H-M   'P 1'
#
loop_
_entity.id
_entity.type
_entity.pdbx_description
1 polymer ?
#
loop_
_entity_poly.entity_id
_entity_poly.type
_entity_poly.pdbx_seq_one_letter_code
_entity_poly.pdbx_strand_id
1 'polypeptide(L)'
;NISGDPEQEYFSDGITEDLITDLFKVSGLFVIARNSVFTFKGMAVKVKELGKKLGVRYVLEGSVRKAGNRIRITAQLVDTVTEGHLWAERYDRNLNDIFSLQDEVTQKIVAALTVKLTEDEQERLFQKDTNNLEAYNYNLRGLESIYRWTKESMAEAQQMFEKAINIDPEYASAYSNLGKCHWADWANGWSQDPESLEQASELSQRAITLDDSLTSARIVLSDVYLWKKIHDQAIAVIERAVKLNPNCADAIEQQGEILI
;
A
#
# COMPACT_ATOMS: atom_id res chain seq x y z
N ASN A 1 -14.37 8.30 -2.21
CA ASN A 1 -14.65 8.92 -3.50
C ASN A 1 -15.96 9.71 -3.45
N ILE A 2 -15.91 11.02 -3.74
CA ILE A 2 -17.08 11.91 -3.85
C ILE A 2 -17.15 12.57 -5.25
N SER A 3 -16.49 12.00 -6.26
CA SER A 3 -16.56 12.50 -7.64
C SER A 3 -17.93 12.25 -8.29
N GLY A 4 -18.70 11.28 -7.77
CA GLY A 4 -19.93 10.79 -8.38
C GLY A 4 -19.69 9.79 -9.52
N ASP A 5 -18.44 9.44 -9.81
CA ASP A 5 -18.01 8.53 -10.84
C ASP A 5 -17.41 7.27 -10.22
N PRO A 6 -18.09 6.10 -10.31
CA PRO A 6 -17.58 4.84 -9.79
C PRO A 6 -16.23 4.41 -10.41
N GLU A 7 -15.99 4.78 -11.68
CA GLU A 7 -14.75 4.48 -12.39
C GLU A 7 -13.52 5.16 -11.79
N GLN A 8 -13.70 6.04 -10.80
CA GLN A 8 -12.62 6.72 -10.09
C GLN A 8 -12.43 6.20 -8.64
N GLU A 9 -13.10 5.10 -8.29
CA GLU A 9 -13.00 4.52 -6.96
C GLU A 9 -11.57 4.03 -6.68
N TYR A 10 -10.94 3.38 -7.66
CA TYR A 10 -9.55 2.89 -7.57
C TYR A 10 -8.56 3.99 -7.17
N PHE A 11 -8.78 5.21 -7.64
CA PHE A 11 -7.88 6.33 -7.37
C PHE A 11 -7.99 6.80 -5.92
N SER A 12 -9.19 6.85 -5.39
CA SER A 12 -9.46 7.21 -4.00
C SER A 12 -8.93 6.14 -3.02
N ASP A 13 -9.11 4.88 -3.39
CA ASP A 13 -8.61 3.73 -2.63
C ASP A 13 -7.09 3.71 -2.63
N GLY A 14 -6.47 3.96 -3.78
CA GLY A 14 -5.02 4.00 -3.92
C GLY A 14 -4.38 5.09 -3.06
N ILE A 15 -4.92 6.31 -3.06
CA ILE A 15 -4.42 7.37 -2.18
C ILE A 15 -4.52 6.96 -0.70
N THR A 16 -5.59 6.28 -0.31
CA THR A 16 -5.75 5.79 1.06
C THR A 16 -4.70 4.73 1.39
N GLU A 17 -4.43 3.83 0.46
CA GLU A 17 -3.43 2.77 0.59
C GLU A 17 -2.01 3.34 0.68
N ASP A 18 -1.68 4.31 -0.16
CA ASP A 18 -0.38 4.99 -0.12
C ASP A 18 -0.15 5.67 1.23
N LEU A 19 -1.16 6.38 1.76
CA LEU A 19 -1.08 7.00 3.09
C LEU A 19 -0.89 5.96 4.21
N ILE A 20 -1.56 4.81 4.14
CA ILE A 20 -1.36 3.71 5.09
C ILE A 20 0.07 3.20 4.97
N THR A 21 0.55 2.95 3.76
CA THR A 21 1.91 2.44 3.49
C THR A 21 2.97 3.40 3.98
N ASP A 22 2.79 4.70 3.75
CA ASP A 22 3.74 5.72 4.22
C ASP A 22 3.75 5.81 5.75
N LEU A 23 2.58 5.82 6.38
CA LEU A 23 2.49 5.87 7.84
C LEU A 23 3.05 4.61 8.51
N PHE A 24 3.04 3.45 7.86
CA PHE A 24 3.70 2.24 8.35
C PHE A 24 5.23 2.39 8.46
N LYS A 25 5.86 3.24 7.64
CA LYS A 25 7.30 3.49 7.68
C LYS A 25 7.74 4.22 8.95
N VAL A 26 6.79 4.74 9.74
CA VAL A 26 7.01 5.52 10.96
C VAL A 26 6.91 4.60 12.18
N SER A 27 8.03 4.25 12.79
CA SER A 27 8.10 3.28 13.91
C SER A 27 7.31 3.70 15.16
N GLY A 28 7.14 5.01 15.35
CA GLY A 28 6.36 5.57 16.45
C GLY A 28 4.83 5.47 16.28
N LEU A 29 4.34 4.94 15.17
CA LEU A 29 2.93 4.79 14.86
C LEU A 29 2.55 3.31 14.76
N PHE A 30 1.44 2.93 15.36
CA PHE A 30 0.75 1.67 15.08
C PHE A 30 -0.42 1.98 14.13
N VAL A 31 -0.28 1.57 12.89
CA VAL A 31 -1.29 1.81 11.82
C VAL A 31 -2.08 0.54 11.57
N ILE A 32 -3.39 0.64 11.46
CA ILE A 32 -4.26 -0.51 11.16
C ILE A 32 -4.14 -0.89 9.68
N ALA A 33 -4.00 -2.19 9.43
CA ALA A 33 -3.90 -2.73 8.07
C ALA A 33 -5.11 -2.34 7.20
N ARG A 34 -4.84 -2.13 5.91
CA ARG A 34 -5.82 -1.74 4.90
C ARG A 34 -7.09 -2.60 4.93
N ASN A 35 -6.95 -3.92 4.94
CA ASN A 35 -8.08 -4.84 4.88
C ASN A 35 -9.07 -4.62 6.05
N SER A 36 -8.56 -4.33 7.24
CA SER A 36 -9.40 -4.02 8.41
C SER A 36 -10.11 -2.68 8.28
N VAL A 37 -9.44 -1.66 7.75
CA VAL A 37 -10.01 -0.31 7.57
C VAL A 37 -11.07 -0.32 6.46
N PHE A 38 -10.82 -1.00 5.36
CA PHE A 38 -11.73 -1.04 4.21
C PHE A 38 -13.04 -1.78 4.48
N THR A 39 -13.14 -2.60 5.53
CA THR A 39 -14.43 -3.15 5.97
C THR A 39 -15.44 -2.09 6.38
N PHE A 40 -14.97 -0.88 6.73
CA PHE A 40 -15.81 0.25 7.12
C PHE A 40 -16.09 1.23 5.97
N LYS A 41 -15.52 0.99 4.79
CA LYS A 41 -15.71 1.85 3.62
C LYS A 41 -17.20 1.96 3.27
N GLY A 42 -17.67 3.19 3.08
CA GLY A 42 -19.08 3.47 2.77
C GLY A 42 -20.07 3.30 3.92
N MET A 43 -19.59 2.95 5.13
CA MET A 43 -20.44 2.82 6.31
C MET A 43 -20.51 4.14 7.09
N ALA A 44 -21.71 4.53 7.51
CA ALA A 44 -21.90 5.65 8.44
C ALA A 44 -21.63 5.16 9.88
N VAL A 45 -20.37 5.13 10.29
CA VAL A 45 -19.94 4.71 11.64
C VAL A 45 -19.47 5.94 12.40
N LYS A 46 -19.87 6.06 13.68
CA LYS A 46 -19.35 7.12 14.54
C LYS A 46 -17.87 6.87 14.83
N VAL A 47 -17.06 7.92 14.76
CA VAL A 47 -15.60 7.85 14.97
C VAL A 47 -15.25 7.17 16.31
N LYS A 48 -16.00 7.47 17.37
CA LYS A 48 -15.83 6.85 18.69
C LYS A 48 -16.08 5.34 18.69
N GLU A 49 -17.07 4.86 17.92
CA GLU A 49 -17.36 3.43 17.79
C GLU A 49 -16.27 2.74 16.96
N LEU A 50 -15.81 3.41 15.89
CA LEU A 50 -14.72 2.93 15.06
C LEU A 50 -13.42 2.79 15.88
N GLY A 51 -13.07 3.82 16.68
CA GLY A 51 -11.92 3.78 17.58
C GLY A 51 -11.96 2.60 18.54
N LYS A 52 -13.14 2.30 19.12
CA LYS A 52 -13.32 1.15 20.01
C LYS A 52 -13.17 -0.19 19.28
N LYS A 53 -13.76 -0.32 18.08
CA LYS A 53 -13.72 -1.57 17.30
C LYS A 53 -12.31 -1.90 16.81
N LEU A 54 -11.55 -0.89 16.40
CA LEU A 54 -10.18 -1.06 15.89
C LEU A 54 -9.10 -0.90 16.98
N GLY A 55 -9.46 -0.48 18.19
CA GLY A 55 -8.50 -0.26 19.28
C GLY A 55 -7.58 0.95 19.03
N VAL A 56 -8.02 1.95 18.24
CA VAL A 56 -7.21 3.11 17.87
C VAL A 56 -7.69 4.39 18.52
N ARG A 57 -6.75 5.29 18.83
CA ARG A 57 -7.04 6.60 19.37
C ARG A 57 -7.33 7.64 18.29
N TYR A 58 -6.72 7.52 17.13
CA TYR A 58 -6.83 8.50 16.05
C TYR A 58 -7.37 7.85 14.80
N VAL A 59 -8.23 8.56 14.08
CA VAL A 59 -8.78 8.15 12.79
C VAL A 59 -8.54 9.26 11.79
N LEU A 60 -7.94 8.91 10.65
CA LEU A 60 -7.86 9.77 9.48
C LEU A 60 -9.10 9.54 8.63
N GLU A 61 -9.85 10.59 8.40
CA GLU A 61 -11.00 10.58 7.49
C GLU A 61 -10.75 11.55 6.35
N GLY A 62 -11.34 11.27 5.20
CA GLY A 62 -11.18 12.17 4.08
C GLY A 62 -12.09 11.87 2.91
N SER A 63 -11.95 12.68 1.89
CA SER A 63 -12.63 12.48 0.62
C SER A 63 -11.75 12.93 -0.53
N VAL A 64 -11.88 12.23 -1.64
CA VAL A 64 -11.18 12.54 -2.89
C VAL A 64 -12.20 12.83 -3.97
N ARG A 65 -12.02 13.92 -4.69
CA ARG A 65 -12.77 14.27 -5.90
C ARG A 65 -11.78 14.61 -7.02
N LYS A 66 -11.86 13.87 -8.11
CA LYS A 66 -11.12 14.12 -9.33
C LYS A 66 -12.08 14.66 -10.40
N ALA A 67 -11.68 15.70 -11.12
CA ALA A 67 -12.45 16.29 -12.21
C ALA A 67 -11.47 16.78 -13.29
N GLY A 68 -11.36 16.02 -14.38
CA GLY A 68 -10.34 16.25 -15.41
C GLY A 68 -8.93 16.26 -14.81
N ASN A 69 -8.21 17.36 -14.98
CA ASN A 69 -6.84 17.54 -14.45
C ASN A 69 -6.80 18.21 -13.05
N ARG A 70 -7.93 18.28 -12.37
CA ARG A 70 -8.03 18.83 -11.01
C ARG A 70 -8.34 17.74 -10.01
N ILE A 71 -7.69 17.84 -8.83
CA ILE A 71 -7.98 16.99 -7.68
C ILE A 71 -8.31 17.87 -6.47
N ARG A 72 -9.32 17.46 -5.74
CA ARG A 72 -9.64 18.00 -4.41
C ARG A 72 -9.60 16.89 -3.40
N ILE A 73 -8.76 17.07 -2.38
CA ILE A 73 -8.69 16.19 -1.22
C ILE A 73 -9.11 16.99 0.00
N THR A 74 -10.00 16.41 0.80
CA THR A 74 -10.26 16.87 2.17
C THR A 74 -9.75 15.77 3.08
N ALA A 75 -8.93 16.12 4.07
CA ALA A 75 -8.39 15.19 5.05
C ALA A 75 -8.55 15.80 6.45
N GLN A 76 -8.89 14.96 7.42
CA GLN A 76 -9.03 15.35 8.82
C GLN A 76 -8.59 14.22 9.74
N LEU A 77 -7.86 14.57 10.79
CA LEU A 77 -7.42 13.67 11.85
C LEU A 77 -8.26 13.91 13.09
N VAL A 78 -8.95 12.88 13.55
CA VAL A 78 -9.90 12.95 14.66
C VAL A 78 -9.45 12.11 15.84
N ASP A 79 -9.47 12.66 17.05
CA ASP A 79 -9.30 11.89 18.29
C ASP A 79 -10.62 11.18 18.63
N THR A 80 -10.59 9.84 18.69
CA THR A 80 -11.80 9.02 18.88
C THR A 80 -12.37 9.10 20.30
N VAL A 81 -11.62 9.62 21.26
CA VAL A 81 -12.04 9.77 22.66
C VAL A 81 -12.80 11.08 22.83
N THR A 82 -12.23 12.17 22.34
CA THR A 82 -12.80 13.52 22.46
C THR A 82 -13.75 13.88 21.32
N GLU A 83 -13.71 13.12 20.23
CA GLU A 83 -14.41 13.40 18.97
C GLU A 83 -13.99 14.76 18.35
N GLY A 84 -12.87 15.32 18.81
CA GLY A 84 -12.32 16.58 18.35
C GLY A 84 -11.34 16.39 17.19
N HIS A 85 -11.33 17.35 16.26
CA HIS A 85 -10.36 17.38 15.17
C HIS A 85 -9.01 17.90 15.69
N LEU A 86 -7.95 17.09 15.51
CA LEU A 86 -6.57 17.53 15.74
C LEU A 86 -6.09 18.39 14.57
N TRP A 87 -6.55 18.05 13.38
CA TRP A 87 -6.21 18.70 12.14
C TRP A 87 -7.29 18.44 11.11
N ALA A 88 -7.59 19.43 10.25
CA ALA A 88 -8.48 19.31 9.11
C ALA A 88 -8.07 20.32 8.03
N GLU A 89 -7.82 19.85 6.82
CA GLU A 89 -7.45 20.69 5.68
C GLU A 89 -8.14 20.24 4.40
N ARG A 90 -8.27 21.19 3.47
CA ARG A 90 -8.75 20.93 2.12
C ARG A 90 -7.71 21.42 1.12
N TYR A 91 -7.36 20.52 0.24
CA TYR A 91 -6.41 20.73 -0.85
C TYR A 91 -7.14 20.80 -2.20
N ASP A 92 -6.75 21.74 -3.02
CA ASP A 92 -7.24 21.92 -4.40
C ASP A 92 -6.03 22.10 -5.29
N ARG A 93 -5.67 21.09 -6.07
CA ARG A 93 -4.41 21.02 -6.82
C ARG A 93 -4.64 20.52 -8.25
N ASN A 94 -3.60 20.62 -9.09
CA ASN A 94 -3.54 19.87 -10.33
C ASN A 94 -3.25 18.40 -10.04
N LEU A 95 -3.76 17.51 -10.88
CA LEU A 95 -3.54 16.08 -10.73
C LEU A 95 -2.04 15.71 -10.82
N ASN A 96 -1.26 16.48 -11.60
CA ASN A 96 0.18 16.27 -11.70
C ASN A 96 0.93 16.52 -10.38
N ASP A 97 0.31 17.25 -9.44
CA ASP A 97 0.89 17.56 -8.14
C ASP A 97 0.53 16.49 -7.07
N ILE A 98 -0.06 15.36 -7.48
CA ILE A 98 -0.60 14.35 -6.55
C ILE A 98 0.47 13.84 -5.57
N PHE A 99 1.66 13.54 -6.05
CA PHE A 99 2.74 13.01 -5.22
C PHE A 99 3.19 14.02 -4.16
N SER A 100 3.34 15.30 -4.55
CA SER A 100 3.66 16.37 -3.59
C SER A 100 2.53 16.59 -2.58
N LEU A 101 1.29 16.36 -2.99
CA LEU A 101 0.13 16.48 -2.12
C LEU A 101 0.07 15.32 -1.12
N GLN A 102 0.39 14.09 -1.53
CA GLN A 102 0.50 12.95 -0.62
C GLN A 102 1.58 13.19 0.45
N ASP A 103 2.77 13.65 0.02
CA ASP A 103 3.86 14.04 0.94
C ASP A 103 3.39 15.10 1.95
N GLU A 104 2.70 16.16 1.50
CA GLU A 104 2.19 17.23 2.35
C GLU A 104 1.19 16.68 3.39
N VAL A 105 0.25 15.83 2.97
CA VAL A 105 -0.74 15.22 3.87
C VAL A 105 -0.06 14.34 4.90
N THR A 106 0.88 13.48 4.50
CA THR A 106 1.64 12.61 5.41
C THR A 106 2.41 13.42 6.45
N GLN A 107 3.11 14.49 6.03
CA GLN A 107 3.81 15.40 6.94
C GLN A 107 2.88 16.03 7.96
N LYS A 108 1.70 16.47 7.54
CA LYS A 108 0.70 17.07 8.43
C LYS A 108 0.18 16.09 9.47
N ILE A 109 -0.05 14.83 9.07
CA ILE A 109 -0.48 13.76 9.99
C ILE A 109 0.59 13.52 11.05
N VAL A 110 1.85 13.30 10.63
CA VAL A 110 2.98 13.06 11.53
C VAL A 110 3.16 14.23 12.51
N ALA A 111 3.09 15.47 12.03
CA ALA A 111 3.19 16.66 12.85
C ALA A 111 2.03 16.79 13.86
N ALA A 112 0.79 16.52 13.42
CA ALA A 112 -0.40 16.58 14.28
C ALA A 112 -0.37 15.52 15.40
N LEU A 113 0.23 14.36 15.11
CA LEU A 113 0.44 13.28 16.08
C LEU A 113 1.69 13.51 16.97
N THR A 114 2.46 14.58 16.73
CA THR A 114 3.69 14.92 17.47
C THR A 114 4.74 13.78 17.48
N VAL A 115 4.77 12.98 16.41
CA VAL A 115 5.74 11.90 16.25
C VAL A 115 7.06 12.48 15.73
N LYS A 116 8.17 12.09 16.39
CA LYS A 116 9.52 12.45 15.92
C LYS A 116 10.02 11.39 14.97
N LEU A 117 10.34 11.78 13.75
CA LEU A 117 10.98 10.91 12.77
C LEU A 117 12.49 10.86 12.99
N THR A 118 13.08 9.69 12.82
CA THR A 118 14.54 9.56 12.64
C THR A 118 14.94 10.06 11.24
N GLU A 119 16.25 10.29 11.01
CA GLU A 119 16.76 10.69 9.69
C GLU A 119 16.41 9.62 8.63
N ASP A 120 16.64 8.34 8.95
CA ASP A 120 16.32 7.21 8.06
C ASP A 120 14.81 7.10 7.75
N GLU A 121 13.94 7.36 8.73
CA GLU A 121 12.48 7.37 8.51
C GLU A 121 12.08 8.54 7.63
N GLN A 122 12.70 9.70 7.80
CA GLN A 122 12.43 10.88 7.01
C GLN A 122 12.83 10.64 5.54
N GLU A 123 14.00 10.07 5.28
CA GLU A 123 14.43 9.71 3.92
C GLU A 123 13.48 8.71 3.27
N ARG A 124 13.16 7.61 3.96
CA ARG A 124 12.26 6.56 3.43
C ARG A 124 10.84 7.03 3.23
N LEU A 125 10.34 7.93 4.08
CA LEU A 125 8.96 8.43 4.02
C LEU A 125 8.72 9.26 2.75
N PHE A 126 9.74 9.99 2.30
CA PHE A 126 9.64 10.90 1.14
C PHE A 126 10.36 10.37 -0.10
N GLN A 127 10.86 9.14 -0.06
CA GLN A 127 11.36 8.46 -1.25
C GLN A 127 10.18 8.13 -2.17
N LYS A 128 10.22 8.66 -3.38
CA LYS A 128 9.16 8.43 -4.37
C LYS A 128 9.42 7.17 -5.14
N ASP A 129 8.43 6.32 -5.20
CA ASP A 129 8.45 5.07 -5.94
C ASP A 129 8.31 5.31 -7.47
N THR A 130 7.53 6.32 -7.86
CA THR A 130 7.45 6.84 -9.24
C THR A 130 7.10 8.32 -9.25
N ASN A 131 7.51 9.02 -10.30
CA ASN A 131 7.04 10.37 -10.63
C ASN A 131 6.13 10.38 -11.87
N ASN A 132 5.85 9.22 -12.45
CA ASN A 132 5.05 9.08 -13.65
C ASN A 132 3.58 8.83 -13.31
N LEU A 133 2.73 9.82 -13.51
CA LEU A 133 1.30 9.75 -13.20
C LEU A 133 0.58 8.65 -13.99
N GLU A 134 0.99 8.36 -15.21
CA GLU A 134 0.35 7.33 -16.03
C GLU A 134 0.72 5.93 -15.51
N ALA A 135 2.00 5.68 -15.21
CA ALA A 135 2.45 4.45 -14.58
C ALA A 135 1.75 4.23 -13.22
N TYR A 136 1.66 5.28 -12.40
CA TYR A 136 0.93 5.27 -11.13
C TYR A 136 -0.54 4.88 -11.32
N ASN A 137 -1.26 5.48 -12.28
CA ASN A 137 -2.65 5.12 -12.54
C ASN A 137 -2.83 3.65 -12.97
N TYR A 138 -1.92 3.11 -13.79
CA TYR A 138 -1.96 1.69 -14.14
C TYR A 138 -1.71 0.81 -12.91
N ASN A 139 -0.75 1.16 -12.06
CA ASN A 139 -0.51 0.42 -10.81
C ASN A 139 -1.75 0.40 -9.91
N LEU A 140 -2.42 1.54 -9.70
CA LEU A 140 -3.64 1.62 -8.90
C LEU A 140 -4.78 0.75 -9.45
N ARG A 141 -4.96 0.71 -10.77
CA ARG A 141 -5.95 -0.17 -11.41
C ARG A 141 -5.59 -1.66 -11.24
N GLY A 142 -4.31 -1.99 -11.32
CA GLY A 142 -3.83 -3.33 -11.02
C GLY A 142 -4.15 -3.75 -9.59
N LEU A 143 -3.92 -2.87 -8.61
CA LEU A 143 -4.27 -3.10 -7.20
C LEU A 143 -5.77 -3.32 -7.01
N GLU A 144 -6.63 -2.49 -7.63
CA GLU A 144 -8.08 -2.69 -7.61
C GLU A 144 -8.47 -4.10 -8.11
N SER A 145 -7.81 -4.57 -9.18
CA SER A 145 -8.06 -5.91 -9.73
C SER A 145 -7.56 -7.01 -8.79
N ILE A 146 -6.39 -6.88 -8.15
CA ILE A 146 -5.90 -7.83 -7.13
C ILE A 146 -6.93 -8.03 -6.02
N TYR A 147 -7.56 -6.97 -5.53
CA TYR A 147 -8.49 -7.06 -4.39
C TYR A 147 -9.79 -7.81 -4.68
N ARG A 148 -10.12 -8.04 -5.96
CA ARG A 148 -11.24 -8.92 -6.34
C ARG A 148 -10.91 -10.41 -6.18
N TRP A 149 -9.62 -10.77 -6.15
CA TRP A 149 -9.06 -12.09 -5.89
C TRP A 149 -9.71 -13.23 -6.69
N THR A 150 -9.84 -13.06 -8.00
CA THR A 150 -10.28 -14.09 -8.95
C THR A 150 -9.20 -14.32 -10.03
N LYS A 151 -9.24 -15.46 -10.69
CA LYS A 151 -8.31 -15.76 -11.79
C LYS A 151 -8.33 -14.68 -12.88
N GLU A 152 -9.55 -14.26 -13.26
CA GLU A 152 -9.76 -13.24 -14.30
C GLU A 152 -9.21 -11.89 -13.87
N SER A 153 -9.50 -11.49 -12.63
CA SER A 153 -9.04 -10.21 -12.10
C SER A 153 -7.53 -10.17 -11.88
N MET A 154 -6.92 -11.33 -11.58
CA MET A 154 -5.46 -11.42 -11.47
C MET A 154 -4.78 -11.25 -12.83
N ALA A 155 -5.35 -11.83 -13.90
CA ALA A 155 -4.86 -11.61 -15.27
C ALA A 155 -5.02 -10.15 -15.73
N GLU A 156 -6.11 -9.47 -15.32
CA GLU A 156 -6.26 -8.03 -15.56
C GLU A 156 -5.20 -7.22 -14.81
N ALA A 157 -4.92 -7.58 -13.55
CA ALA A 157 -3.91 -6.91 -12.73
C ALA A 157 -2.51 -7.02 -13.35
N GLN A 158 -2.13 -8.22 -13.82
CA GLN A 158 -0.86 -8.43 -14.52
C GLN A 158 -0.69 -7.46 -15.69
N GLN A 159 -1.70 -7.35 -16.57
CA GLN A 159 -1.65 -6.43 -17.70
C GLN A 159 -1.48 -4.95 -17.28
N MET A 160 -2.08 -4.57 -16.14
CA MET A 160 -1.94 -3.20 -15.64
C MET A 160 -0.54 -2.94 -15.11
N PHE A 161 0.03 -3.88 -14.34
CA PHE A 161 1.40 -3.73 -13.82
C PHE A 161 2.45 -3.79 -14.93
N GLU A 162 2.28 -4.66 -15.94
CA GLU A 162 3.14 -4.67 -17.13
C GLU A 162 3.14 -3.32 -17.86
N LYS A 163 1.97 -2.69 -18.00
CA LYS A 163 1.88 -1.34 -18.58
C LYS A 163 2.59 -0.30 -17.71
N ALA A 164 2.42 -0.37 -16.38
CA ALA A 164 3.11 0.53 -15.47
C ALA A 164 4.64 0.40 -15.60
N ILE A 165 5.17 -0.83 -15.64
CA ILE A 165 6.59 -1.12 -15.82
C ILE A 165 7.10 -0.65 -17.18
N ASN A 166 6.32 -0.83 -18.26
CA ASN A 166 6.71 -0.38 -19.59
C ASN A 166 6.81 1.15 -19.69
N ILE A 167 6.01 1.87 -18.92
CA ILE A 167 6.02 3.35 -18.87
C ILE A 167 7.12 3.85 -17.94
N ASP A 168 7.31 3.19 -16.80
CA ASP A 168 8.33 3.52 -15.80
C ASP A 168 9.07 2.25 -15.35
N PRO A 169 10.21 1.90 -16.00
CA PRO A 169 10.98 0.70 -15.67
C PRO A 169 11.69 0.74 -14.30
N GLU A 170 11.64 1.87 -13.59
CA GLU A 170 12.19 2.02 -12.25
C GLU A 170 11.12 1.95 -11.14
N TYR A 171 9.86 1.71 -11.50
CA TYR A 171 8.73 1.64 -10.57
C TYR A 171 8.74 0.34 -9.76
N ALA A 172 9.39 0.34 -8.59
CA ALA A 172 9.61 -0.84 -7.77
C ALA A 172 8.31 -1.55 -7.34
N SER A 173 7.29 -0.80 -6.88
CA SER A 173 6.02 -1.40 -6.47
C SER A 173 5.29 -2.11 -7.60
N ALA A 174 5.41 -1.65 -8.85
CA ALA A 174 4.79 -2.33 -9.98
C ALA A 174 5.39 -3.72 -10.20
N TYR A 175 6.72 -3.87 -10.05
CA TYR A 175 7.38 -5.18 -10.08
C TYR A 175 6.94 -6.07 -8.92
N SER A 176 6.88 -5.55 -7.70
CA SER A 176 6.41 -6.28 -6.53
C SER A 176 4.99 -6.81 -6.72
N ASN A 177 4.09 -5.96 -7.21
CA ASN A 177 2.69 -6.30 -7.44
C ASN A 177 2.51 -7.32 -8.57
N LEU A 178 3.29 -7.22 -9.66
CA LEU A 178 3.31 -8.21 -10.71
C LEU A 178 3.83 -9.56 -10.18
N GLY A 179 4.88 -9.55 -9.38
CA GLY A 179 5.39 -10.74 -8.68
C GLY A 179 4.33 -11.40 -7.80
N LYS A 180 3.54 -10.59 -7.06
CA LYS A 180 2.41 -11.07 -6.26
C LYS A 180 1.35 -11.77 -7.13
N CYS A 181 1.07 -11.26 -8.33
CA CYS A 181 0.12 -11.90 -9.24
C CYS A 181 0.61 -13.29 -9.69
N HIS A 182 1.87 -13.43 -10.08
CA HIS A 182 2.44 -14.71 -10.47
C HIS A 182 2.49 -15.71 -9.32
N TRP A 183 2.85 -15.26 -8.12
CA TRP A 183 2.77 -16.07 -6.91
C TRP A 183 1.33 -16.53 -6.62
N ALA A 184 0.35 -15.62 -6.71
CA ALA A 184 -1.05 -15.93 -6.45
C ALA A 184 -1.62 -16.94 -7.46
N ASP A 185 -1.25 -16.83 -8.74
CA ASP A 185 -1.63 -17.80 -9.77
C ASP A 185 -1.17 -19.20 -9.43
N TRP A 186 0.07 -19.34 -8.95
CA TRP A 186 0.60 -20.61 -8.49
C TRP A 186 -0.08 -21.09 -7.21
N ALA A 187 -0.15 -20.25 -6.19
CA ALA A 187 -0.66 -20.59 -4.87
C ALA A 187 -2.13 -21.02 -4.87
N ASN A 188 -2.95 -20.44 -5.76
CA ASN A 188 -4.36 -20.79 -5.92
C ASN A 188 -4.59 -21.91 -6.98
N GLY A 189 -3.53 -22.43 -7.61
CA GLY A 189 -3.65 -23.46 -8.66
C GLY A 189 -4.29 -22.92 -9.94
N TRP A 190 -4.30 -21.61 -10.17
CA TRP A 190 -4.79 -20.99 -11.40
C TRP A 190 -3.79 -21.15 -12.55
N SER A 191 -2.51 -21.25 -12.24
CA SER A 191 -1.44 -21.68 -13.12
C SER A 191 -0.76 -22.92 -12.55
N GLN A 192 -0.43 -23.88 -13.40
CA GLN A 192 0.40 -25.06 -13.06
C GLN A 192 1.82 -24.93 -13.64
N ASP A 193 2.13 -23.79 -14.22
CA ASP A 193 3.43 -23.53 -14.82
C ASP A 193 4.45 -23.24 -13.72
N PRO A 194 5.50 -24.08 -13.55
CA PRO A 194 6.58 -23.83 -12.58
C PRO A 194 7.29 -22.50 -12.80
N GLU A 195 7.28 -21.97 -14.00
CA GLU A 195 7.87 -20.65 -14.32
C GLU A 195 7.15 -19.51 -13.60
N SER A 196 5.87 -19.69 -13.19
CA SER A 196 5.14 -18.67 -12.43
C SER A 196 5.85 -18.30 -11.11
N LEU A 197 6.37 -19.29 -10.38
CA LEU A 197 7.15 -19.03 -9.15
C LEU A 197 8.52 -18.41 -9.44
N GLU A 198 9.14 -18.78 -10.58
CA GLU A 198 10.41 -18.18 -10.98
C GLU A 198 10.22 -16.71 -11.35
N GLN A 199 9.20 -16.39 -12.15
CA GLN A 199 8.83 -15.02 -12.48
C GLN A 199 8.51 -14.20 -11.25
N ALA A 200 7.74 -14.74 -10.29
CA ALA A 200 7.47 -14.08 -9.01
C ALA A 200 8.77 -13.76 -8.25
N SER A 201 9.74 -14.70 -8.24
CA SER A 201 11.05 -14.51 -7.62
C SER A 201 11.85 -13.40 -8.28
N GLU A 202 12.00 -13.45 -9.60
CA GLU A 202 12.78 -12.47 -10.39
C GLU A 202 12.20 -11.05 -10.26
N LEU A 203 10.87 -10.92 -10.36
CA LEU A 203 10.18 -9.66 -10.23
C LEU A 203 10.35 -9.06 -8.83
N SER A 204 10.21 -9.90 -7.78
CA SER A 204 10.41 -9.45 -6.40
C SER A 204 11.86 -9.03 -6.13
N GLN A 205 12.84 -9.77 -6.66
CA GLN A 205 14.25 -9.41 -6.57
C GLN A 205 14.56 -8.11 -7.33
N ARG A 206 13.95 -7.91 -8.50
CA ARG A 206 14.06 -6.65 -9.24
C ARG A 206 13.49 -5.50 -8.45
N ALA A 207 12.31 -5.65 -7.84
CA ALA A 207 11.70 -4.65 -6.97
C ALA A 207 12.62 -4.27 -5.80
N ILE A 208 13.22 -5.26 -5.11
CA ILE A 208 14.17 -5.04 -4.01
C ILE A 208 15.45 -4.34 -4.49
N THR A 209 15.88 -4.60 -5.72
CA THR A 209 17.06 -3.93 -6.30
C THR A 209 16.79 -2.45 -6.58
N LEU A 210 15.55 -2.11 -6.98
CA LEU A 210 15.12 -0.75 -7.25
C LEU A 210 14.84 0.04 -5.95
N ASP A 211 14.21 -0.63 -4.97
CA ASP A 211 13.95 -0.08 -3.63
C ASP A 211 14.16 -1.17 -2.57
N ASP A 212 15.29 -1.09 -1.86
CA ASP A 212 15.63 -2.05 -0.81
C ASP A 212 14.81 -1.85 0.48
N SER A 213 14.04 -0.77 0.59
CA SER A 213 13.11 -0.53 1.69
C SER A 213 11.71 -1.15 1.45
N LEU A 214 11.42 -1.61 0.23
CA LEU A 214 10.11 -2.11 -0.17
C LEU A 214 9.78 -3.45 0.52
N THR A 215 8.97 -3.37 1.56
CA THR A 215 8.57 -4.53 2.40
C THR A 215 7.71 -5.52 1.61
N SER A 216 6.80 -5.05 0.76
CA SER A 216 5.90 -5.90 -0.03
C SER A 216 6.64 -6.87 -0.93
N ALA A 217 7.73 -6.43 -1.58
CA ALA A 217 8.55 -7.29 -2.42
C ALA A 217 9.22 -8.42 -1.63
N ARG A 218 9.63 -8.15 -0.39
CA ARG A 218 10.21 -9.17 0.49
C ARG A 218 9.18 -10.17 0.98
N ILE A 219 7.97 -9.73 1.24
CA ILE A 219 6.85 -10.64 1.58
C ILE A 219 6.63 -11.62 0.43
N VAL A 220 6.44 -11.13 -0.79
CA VAL A 220 6.26 -12.00 -1.96
C VAL A 220 7.45 -12.94 -2.16
N LEU A 221 8.67 -12.46 -2.01
CA LEU A 221 9.87 -13.30 -2.17
C LEU A 221 9.96 -14.39 -1.09
N SER A 222 9.57 -14.07 0.16
CA SER A 222 9.54 -15.06 1.23
C SER A 222 8.50 -16.14 0.99
N ASP A 223 7.32 -15.76 0.48
CA ASP A 223 6.28 -16.69 0.04
C ASP A 223 6.79 -17.64 -1.05
N VAL A 224 7.44 -17.10 -2.06
CA VAL A 224 8.05 -17.91 -3.13
C VAL A 224 9.07 -18.91 -2.57
N TYR A 225 9.95 -18.48 -1.66
CA TYR A 225 10.92 -19.36 -1.03
C TYR A 225 10.26 -20.45 -0.17
N LEU A 226 9.18 -20.10 0.55
CA LEU A 226 8.39 -21.07 1.31
C LEU A 226 7.81 -22.15 0.42
N TRP A 227 7.17 -21.76 -0.71
CA TRP A 227 6.63 -22.70 -1.68
C TRP A 227 7.70 -23.56 -2.36
N LYS A 228 8.90 -23.00 -2.60
CA LYS A 228 10.07 -23.71 -3.09
C LYS A 228 10.74 -24.60 -2.00
N LYS A 229 10.24 -24.57 -0.75
CA LYS A 229 10.79 -25.27 0.42
C LYS A 229 12.22 -24.86 0.78
N ILE A 230 12.57 -23.60 0.53
CA ILE A 230 13.86 -23.00 0.85
C ILE A 230 13.70 -22.17 2.15
N HIS A 231 13.39 -22.86 3.25
CA HIS A 231 12.96 -22.24 4.51
C HIS A 231 13.97 -21.23 5.08
N ASP A 232 15.28 -21.53 5.05
CA ASP A 232 16.29 -20.61 5.59
C ASP A 232 16.29 -19.25 4.86
N GLN A 233 16.09 -19.25 3.53
CA GLN A 233 16.01 -18.02 2.77
C GLN A 233 14.68 -17.29 3.01
N ALA A 234 13.57 -18.03 3.14
CA ALA A 234 12.28 -17.44 3.48
C ALA A 234 12.36 -16.68 4.82
N ILE A 235 12.93 -17.32 5.85
CA ILE A 235 13.15 -16.71 7.18
C ILE A 235 14.02 -15.45 7.05
N ALA A 236 15.18 -15.55 6.40
CA ALA A 236 16.09 -14.41 6.28
C ALA A 236 15.47 -13.19 5.59
N VAL A 237 14.67 -13.42 4.53
CA VAL A 237 14.00 -12.36 3.78
C VAL A 237 12.88 -11.71 4.59
N ILE A 238 12.04 -12.52 5.29
CA ILE A 238 10.93 -11.96 6.07
C ILE A 238 11.41 -11.25 7.33
N GLU A 239 12.46 -11.74 8.00
CA GLU A 239 13.08 -11.04 9.14
C GLU A 239 13.60 -9.65 8.72
N ARG A 240 14.17 -9.54 7.52
CA ARG A 240 14.58 -8.25 6.98
C ARG A 240 13.39 -7.33 6.73
N ALA A 241 12.26 -7.86 6.22
CA ALA A 241 11.02 -7.10 6.03
C ALA A 241 10.47 -6.55 7.35
N VAL A 242 10.39 -7.39 8.39
CA VAL A 242 9.94 -6.99 9.73
C VAL A 242 10.90 -5.97 10.36
N LYS A 243 12.21 -6.13 10.16
CA LYS A 243 13.19 -5.15 10.64
C LYS A 243 13.07 -3.79 9.98
N LEU A 244 12.76 -3.75 8.68
CA LEU A 244 12.58 -2.50 7.93
C LEU A 244 11.27 -1.81 8.32
N ASN A 245 10.23 -2.59 8.58
CA ASN A 245 8.92 -2.10 8.95
C ASN A 245 8.28 -2.95 10.06
N PRO A 246 8.61 -2.66 11.32
CA PRO A 246 8.13 -3.45 12.47
C PRO A 246 6.61 -3.40 12.69
N ASN A 247 5.92 -2.48 12.04
CA ASN A 247 4.47 -2.30 12.14
C ASN A 247 3.70 -2.90 10.95
N CYS A 248 4.39 -3.51 9.98
CA CYS A 248 3.75 -4.14 8.84
C CYS A 248 3.08 -5.45 9.27
N ALA A 249 1.75 -5.44 9.37
CA ALA A 249 0.97 -6.60 9.78
C ALA A 249 1.21 -7.81 8.87
N ASP A 250 1.23 -7.60 7.55
CA ASP A 250 1.42 -8.67 6.55
C ASP A 250 2.81 -9.32 6.71
N ALA A 251 3.87 -8.54 7.02
CA ALA A 251 5.20 -9.10 7.25
C ALA A 251 5.27 -9.91 8.56
N ILE A 252 4.57 -9.46 9.61
CA ILE A 252 4.51 -10.18 10.90
C ILE A 252 3.70 -11.47 10.75
N GLU A 253 2.57 -11.43 10.04
CA GLU A 253 1.75 -12.59 9.73
C GLU A 253 2.56 -13.63 8.98
N GLN A 254 3.21 -13.22 7.88
CA GLN A 254 4.05 -14.10 7.07
C GLN A 254 5.22 -14.69 7.86
N GLN A 255 5.85 -13.90 8.73
CA GLN A 255 6.89 -14.43 9.63
C GLN A 255 6.34 -15.53 10.55
N GLY A 256 5.11 -15.34 11.07
CA GLY A 256 4.44 -16.34 11.88
C GLY A 256 4.17 -17.64 11.12
N GLU A 257 3.71 -17.55 9.86
CA GLU A 257 3.44 -18.71 9.01
C GLU A 257 4.70 -19.52 8.68
N ILE A 258 5.84 -18.87 8.49
CA ILE A 258 7.11 -19.55 8.18
C ILE A 258 7.69 -20.27 9.40
N LEU A 259 7.42 -19.80 10.61
CA LEU A 259 7.99 -20.34 11.85
C LEU A 259 7.17 -21.49 12.45
N ILE A 260 6.00 -21.81 11.92
CA ILE A 260 5.14 -22.93 12.32
C ILE A 260 5.47 -24.20 11.52
#